data_2c5baff62db32c8135d3dd25fe41006a
#
_entry.id   2c5baff62db32c8135d3dd25fe41006a
#
_cell.length_a   1.000
_cell.length_b   1.000
_cell.length_c   1.000
_cell.angle_alpha   90.00
_cell.angle_beta   90.00
_cell.angle_gamma   90.00
#
_symmetry.space_group_name_H-M   'P 1'
#
loop_
_entity.id
_entity.type
_entity.pdbx_description
1 polymer ?
#
loop_
_entity_poly.entity_id
_entity_poly.type
_entity_poly.pdbx_seq_one_letter_code
_entity_poly.pdbx_strand_id
1 'polypeptide(L)'
;MKPIRISTVGKIVWLFIFCTILVIIALIVSSLKKEENNLPITPVSGDEKKVIDYTSSKSSEIDFSKYNSEETIIELNESKTYNITGENSKYSFVVNAPNKVVKINLKDFSTNQVDDLFDFQAANKIIIELTNENKIEFIPSSDDLEYKNTNIINSKVDIDIMGKGTLKVNTNNNFISSNANISIKDSTINVIKTNNAFKGKNIEISSGLVYLKSNSIAIESNGNFYIQDGKTILISENEESLKANGIFLLNGGEVFFASLKEQQKPNANSTSKTTIFNFSESNNKILTLQDTEKIVFIYDGITPYQHILYSNSALKNKDYVLYGGGRTVGQTKYSFYDPTDYFEDIQYTCEEWENDNFQFDKQLNVFDDIVKKW
;
A
#
# COMPACT_ATOMS: atom_id res chain seq x y z
N MET A 1 17.57 -28.83 -51.49
CA MET A 1 18.61 -27.91 -50.97
C MET A 1 19.79 -28.72 -50.48
N LYS A 2 21.00 -28.51 -51.04
CA LYS A 2 22.21 -29.21 -50.58
C LYS A 2 22.71 -28.56 -49.27
N PRO A 3 23.05 -29.33 -48.23
CA PRO A 3 23.60 -28.75 -47.01
C PRO A 3 24.96 -28.12 -47.26
N ILE A 4 25.13 -26.88 -46.81
CA ILE A 4 26.40 -26.15 -46.88
C ILE A 4 27.38 -26.84 -45.91
N ARG A 5 28.38 -27.54 -46.40
CA ARG A 5 29.49 -28.10 -45.61
C ARG A 5 30.47 -26.97 -45.29
N ILE A 6 30.43 -26.46 -44.07
CA ILE A 6 31.45 -25.52 -43.57
C ILE A 6 32.76 -26.32 -43.41
N SER A 7 33.85 -25.86 -44.06
CA SER A 7 35.17 -26.48 -43.92
C SER A 7 35.67 -26.44 -42.49
N THR A 8 36.57 -27.34 -42.11
CA THR A 8 37.16 -27.40 -40.76
C THR A 8 37.79 -26.05 -40.35
N VAL A 9 38.38 -25.35 -41.31
CA VAL A 9 38.94 -24.00 -41.12
C VAL A 9 37.83 -22.99 -40.81
N GLY A 10 36.68 -23.07 -41.50
CA GLY A 10 35.53 -22.19 -41.20
C GLY A 10 34.97 -22.41 -39.81
N LYS A 11 34.96 -23.62 -39.28
CA LYS A 11 34.53 -23.92 -37.90
C LYS A 11 35.47 -23.33 -36.85
N ILE A 12 36.79 -23.38 -37.11
CA ILE A 12 37.80 -22.81 -36.22
C ILE A 12 37.68 -21.27 -36.21
N VAL A 13 37.52 -20.63 -37.36
CA VAL A 13 37.34 -19.20 -37.45
C VAL A 13 36.05 -18.76 -36.71
N TRP A 14 34.96 -19.50 -36.88
CA TRP A 14 33.71 -19.21 -36.17
C TRP A 14 33.86 -19.37 -34.65
N LEU A 15 34.59 -20.36 -34.18
CA LEU A 15 34.86 -20.55 -32.74
C LEU A 15 35.69 -19.39 -32.18
N PHE A 16 36.67 -18.89 -32.89
CA PHE A 16 37.46 -17.72 -32.48
C PHE A 16 36.63 -16.47 -32.42
N ILE A 17 35.76 -16.20 -33.39
CA ILE A 17 34.84 -15.06 -33.40
C ILE A 17 33.87 -15.15 -32.22
N PHE A 18 33.33 -16.34 -31.95
CA PHE A 18 32.42 -16.54 -30.83
C PHE A 18 33.10 -16.29 -29.47
N CYS A 19 34.32 -16.81 -29.28
CA CYS A 19 35.12 -16.58 -28.07
C CYS A 19 35.48 -15.10 -27.87
N THR A 20 35.84 -14.37 -28.95
CA THR A 20 36.14 -12.95 -28.85
C THR A 20 34.90 -12.13 -28.48
N ILE A 21 33.72 -12.47 -29.01
CA ILE A 21 32.46 -11.81 -28.64
C ILE A 21 32.15 -12.05 -27.17
N LEU A 22 32.30 -13.27 -26.64
CA LEU A 22 32.07 -13.56 -25.22
C LEU A 22 33.04 -12.81 -24.32
N VAL A 23 34.33 -12.65 -24.70
CA VAL A 23 35.28 -11.84 -23.95
C VAL A 23 34.89 -10.37 -23.95
N ILE A 24 34.44 -9.83 -25.08
CA ILE A 24 33.97 -8.44 -25.17
C ILE A 24 32.72 -8.22 -24.27
N ILE A 25 31.77 -9.14 -24.30
CA ILE A 25 30.57 -9.07 -23.44
C ILE A 25 30.97 -9.13 -21.96
N ALA A 26 31.91 -10.03 -21.60
CA ALA A 26 32.39 -10.11 -20.22
C ALA A 26 33.11 -8.83 -19.76
N LEU A 27 33.86 -8.17 -20.65
CA LEU A 27 34.53 -6.91 -20.38
C LEU A 27 33.50 -5.75 -20.23
N ILE A 28 32.47 -5.73 -21.07
CA ILE A 28 31.40 -4.73 -20.97
C ILE A 28 30.63 -4.92 -19.66
N VAL A 29 30.27 -6.16 -19.29
CA VAL A 29 29.58 -6.45 -18.03
C VAL A 29 30.45 -6.11 -16.82
N SER A 30 31.78 -6.33 -16.91
CA SER A 30 32.69 -5.96 -15.83
C SER A 30 32.91 -4.45 -15.71
N SER A 31 32.89 -3.70 -16.82
CA SER A 31 32.97 -2.24 -16.81
C SER A 31 31.68 -1.63 -16.26
N LEU A 32 30.51 -2.15 -16.65
CA LEU A 32 29.22 -1.72 -16.08
C LEU A 32 29.11 -1.97 -14.58
N LYS A 33 29.64 -3.12 -14.08
CA LYS A 33 29.72 -3.39 -12.65
C LYS A 33 30.72 -2.48 -11.91
N LYS A 34 31.71 -1.93 -12.60
CA LYS A 34 32.73 -1.05 -12.00
C LYS A 34 32.26 0.40 -11.92
N GLU A 35 31.34 0.83 -12.78
CA GLU A 35 30.74 2.15 -12.71
C GLU A 35 29.69 2.29 -11.59
N GLU A 36 29.02 1.19 -11.16
CA GLU A 36 28.11 1.23 -10.01
C GLU A 36 28.81 1.46 -8.66
N ASN A 37 30.13 1.32 -8.58
CA ASN A 37 30.85 1.41 -7.30
C ASN A 37 31.66 2.69 -7.10
N ASN A 38 31.63 3.67 -8.02
CA ASN A 38 32.42 4.90 -7.90
C ASN A 38 31.68 6.13 -8.44
N LEU A 39 30.50 6.42 -7.93
CA LEU A 39 30.03 7.81 -7.92
C LEU A 39 30.63 8.46 -6.65
N PRO A 40 31.49 9.45 -6.78
CA PRO A 40 31.86 10.25 -5.63
C PRO A 40 30.60 10.98 -5.18
N ILE A 41 30.10 10.64 -4.01
CA ILE A 41 29.14 11.46 -3.29
C ILE A 41 29.92 12.72 -2.94
N THR A 42 29.82 13.75 -3.76
CA THR A 42 30.17 15.11 -3.34
C THR A 42 29.16 15.47 -2.27
N PRO A 43 29.58 15.76 -1.03
CA PRO A 43 28.67 16.30 -0.04
C PRO A 43 28.17 17.65 -0.58
N VAL A 44 26.88 17.73 -0.88
CA VAL A 44 26.23 19.02 -0.99
C VAL A 44 26.32 19.63 0.40
N SER A 45 27.01 20.74 0.49
CA SER A 45 27.12 21.57 1.69
C SER A 45 25.72 22.05 2.09
N GLY A 46 25.10 21.31 2.96
CA GLY A 46 23.87 21.61 3.67
C GLY A 46 24.02 20.96 5.04
N ASP A 47 23.64 21.65 6.07
CA ASP A 47 23.84 21.36 7.50
C ASP A 47 23.91 19.85 7.79
N GLU A 48 25.04 19.39 8.30
CA GLU A 48 25.28 18.00 8.70
C GLU A 48 24.20 17.62 9.74
N LYS A 49 23.27 16.74 9.37
CA LYS A 49 22.29 16.21 10.31
C LYS A 49 23.02 15.47 11.42
N LYS A 50 22.70 15.79 12.65
CA LYS A 50 23.28 15.10 13.82
C LYS A 50 22.81 13.63 13.80
N VAL A 51 23.74 12.70 13.92
CA VAL A 51 23.48 11.26 14.00
C VAL A 51 23.55 10.80 15.45
N ILE A 52 22.50 10.12 15.91
CA ILE A 52 22.48 9.42 17.19
C ILE A 52 22.46 7.92 16.93
N ASP A 53 23.53 7.24 17.31
CA ASP A 53 23.63 5.77 17.23
C ASP A 53 23.17 5.14 18.54
N TYR A 54 22.07 4.39 18.50
CA TYR A 54 21.54 3.63 19.62
C TYR A 54 22.12 2.21 19.73
N THR A 55 23.05 1.83 18.88
CA THR A 55 23.66 0.50 18.85
C THR A 55 24.26 0.12 20.20
N SER A 56 24.92 1.07 20.86
CA SER A 56 25.60 0.88 22.17
C SER A 56 24.67 1.14 23.37
N SER A 57 23.47 1.68 23.18
CA SER A 57 22.56 1.99 24.27
C SER A 57 21.97 0.72 24.90
N LYS A 58 21.98 0.67 26.23
CA LYS A 58 21.28 -0.37 27.00
C LYS A 58 19.76 -0.22 26.96
N SER A 59 19.26 0.98 26.72
CA SER A 59 17.83 1.29 26.59
C SER A 59 17.39 1.17 25.15
N SER A 60 16.30 0.47 24.94
CA SER A 60 15.58 0.44 23.66
C SER A 60 14.43 1.47 23.62
N GLU A 61 14.33 2.31 24.64
CA GLU A 61 13.29 3.33 24.74
C GLU A 61 13.75 4.64 24.08
N ILE A 62 12.98 5.13 23.12
CA ILE A 62 13.18 6.40 22.41
C ILE A 62 11.94 7.26 22.67
N ASP A 63 12.05 8.13 23.67
CA ASP A 63 10.98 9.01 24.11
C ASP A 63 11.28 10.44 23.68
N PHE A 64 10.60 10.92 22.65
CA PHE A 64 10.84 12.24 22.07
C PHE A 64 10.53 13.41 22.99
N SER A 65 9.76 13.21 24.06
CA SER A 65 9.57 14.26 25.07
C SER A 65 10.87 14.72 25.74
N LYS A 66 11.93 13.93 25.59
CA LYS A 66 13.26 14.15 26.22
C LYS A 66 14.33 14.72 25.27
N TYR A 67 14.00 14.91 24.00
CA TYR A 67 14.97 15.32 22.99
C TYR A 67 14.77 16.77 22.54
N ASN A 68 15.89 17.45 22.25
CA ASN A 68 15.88 18.80 21.70
C ASN A 68 15.60 18.80 20.19
N SER A 69 15.16 19.93 19.67
CA SER A 69 14.56 20.12 18.37
C SER A 69 15.52 20.26 17.17
N GLU A 70 16.73 19.69 17.22
CA GLU A 70 17.64 19.68 16.07
C GLU A 70 17.33 18.50 15.14
N GLU A 71 17.41 18.70 13.82
CA GLU A 71 17.27 17.59 12.86
C GLU A 71 18.33 16.52 13.14
N THR A 72 17.89 15.30 13.39
CA THR A 72 18.75 14.22 13.85
C THR A 72 18.36 12.90 13.18
N ILE A 73 19.37 12.16 12.73
CA ILE A 73 19.21 10.79 12.26
C ILE A 73 19.44 9.85 13.44
N ILE A 74 18.50 8.93 13.64
CA ILE A 74 18.59 7.89 14.68
C ILE A 74 18.86 6.55 14.00
N GLU A 75 19.99 5.93 14.31
CA GLU A 75 20.37 4.63 13.79
C GLU A 75 19.88 3.50 14.69
N LEU A 76 19.17 2.53 14.10
CA LEU A 76 18.57 1.37 14.77
C LEU A 76 19.20 0.07 14.24
N ASN A 77 20.45 -0.22 14.66
CA ASN A 77 21.30 -1.21 14.00
C ASN A 77 21.44 -2.53 14.76
N GLU A 78 20.63 -2.77 15.81
CA GLU A 78 20.69 -3.98 16.63
C GLU A 78 19.45 -4.85 16.51
N SER A 79 19.63 -6.18 16.71
CA SER A 79 18.51 -7.14 16.79
C SER A 79 17.80 -7.03 18.14
N LYS A 80 17.01 -5.99 18.31
CA LYS A 80 16.21 -5.73 19.51
C LYS A 80 14.91 -5.02 19.17
N THR A 81 14.07 -4.80 20.16
CA THR A 81 12.88 -3.96 20.05
C THR A 81 13.21 -2.53 20.45
N TYR A 82 12.95 -1.59 19.55
CA TYR A 82 13.01 -0.15 19.81
C TYR A 82 11.58 0.34 20.06
N ASN A 83 11.30 0.80 21.28
CA ASN A 83 10.03 1.40 21.63
C ASN A 83 10.11 2.90 21.36
N ILE A 84 9.33 3.39 20.42
CA ILE A 84 9.33 4.79 19.99
C ILE A 84 8.03 5.42 20.46
N THR A 85 8.13 6.49 21.27
CA THR A 85 7.00 7.17 21.90
C THR A 85 7.12 8.68 21.80
N GLY A 86 6.00 9.39 21.93
CA GLY A 86 5.94 10.83 22.00
C GLY A 86 5.89 11.53 20.65
N GLU A 87 6.02 12.85 20.67
CA GLU A 87 5.91 13.68 19.48
C GLU A 87 7.27 13.94 18.85
N ASN A 88 7.41 13.58 17.59
CA ASN A 88 8.60 13.80 16.77
C ASN A 88 8.32 14.88 15.72
N SER A 89 9.23 15.84 15.58
CA SER A 89 9.13 16.87 14.54
C SER A 89 10.32 16.96 13.60
N LYS A 90 11.45 16.31 13.94
CA LYS A 90 12.73 16.51 13.23
C LYS A 90 13.65 15.29 13.18
N TYR A 91 13.18 14.13 13.63
CA TYR A 91 14.00 12.93 13.64
C TYR A 91 13.63 11.99 12.51
N SER A 92 14.64 11.46 11.83
CA SER A 92 14.51 10.35 10.88
C SER A 92 15.20 9.11 11.45
N PHE A 93 14.73 7.94 11.04
CA PHE A 93 15.25 6.66 11.51
C PHE A 93 15.90 5.90 10.36
N VAL A 94 17.12 5.44 10.58
CA VAL A 94 17.84 4.61 9.62
C VAL A 94 18.09 3.23 10.23
N VAL A 95 17.80 2.18 9.48
CA VAL A 95 18.14 0.80 9.85
C VAL A 95 19.15 0.25 8.84
N ASN A 96 20.37 -0.01 9.32
CA ASN A 96 21.38 -0.72 8.56
C ASN A 96 21.94 -1.86 9.44
N ALA A 97 21.18 -2.94 9.55
CA ALA A 97 21.43 -4.08 10.44
C ALA A 97 21.43 -5.40 9.62
N PRO A 98 22.41 -5.61 8.72
CA PRO A 98 22.44 -6.80 7.85
C PRO A 98 22.41 -8.07 8.69
N ASN A 99 21.59 -9.05 8.22
CA ASN A 99 21.38 -10.35 8.88
C ASN A 99 20.68 -10.29 10.25
N LYS A 100 20.10 -9.15 10.63
CA LYS A 100 19.34 -8.99 11.87
C LYS A 100 17.85 -8.80 11.60
N VAL A 101 17.01 -9.15 12.57
CA VAL A 101 15.61 -8.75 12.61
C VAL A 101 15.50 -7.57 13.56
N VAL A 102 15.01 -6.44 13.05
CA VAL A 102 14.83 -5.22 13.86
C VAL A 102 13.35 -5.00 14.08
N LYS A 103 12.97 -4.84 15.34
CA LYS A 103 11.59 -4.56 15.73
C LYS A 103 11.45 -3.10 16.19
N ILE A 104 10.52 -2.37 15.60
CA ILE A 104 10.16 -1.00 15.93
C ILE A 104 8.73 -1.03 16.48
N ASN A 105 8.57 -0.75 17.75
CA ASN A 105 7.26 -0.62 18.37
C ASN A 105 6.89 0.86 18.47
N LEU A 106 5.91 1.27 17.67
CA LEU A 106 5.33 2.61 17.75
C LEU A 106 4.20 2.57 18.79
N LYS A 107 4.34 3.39 19.82
CA LYS A 107 3.38 3.47 20.93
C LYS A 107 3.09 4.92 21.28
N ASP A 108 1.86 5.36 21.07
CA ASP A 108 1.47 6.76 21.29
C ASP A 108 2.45 7.74 20.59
N PHE A 109 2.91 7.33 19.41
CA PHE A 109 3.86 8.08 18.59
C PHE A 109 3.12 9.04 17.67
N SER A 110 3.60 10.26 17.57
CA SER A 110 3.11 11.23 16.60
C SER A 110 4.25 12.00 15.94
N THR A 111 4.05 12.37 14.66
CA THR A 111 5.04 13.16 13.92
C THR A 111 4.38 13.96 12.81
N ASN A 112 4.97 15.12 12.53
CA ASN A 112 4.74 15.88 11.30
C ASN A 112 5.92 15.76 10.30
N GLN A 113 6.94 14.95 10.61
CA GLN A 113 8.00 14.58 9.70
C GLN A 113 7.46 13.58 8.68
N VAL A 114 7.35 13.98 7.41
CA VAL A 114 6.74 13.18 6.34
C VAL A 114 7.68 12.90 5.16
N ASP A 115 8.92 13.38 5.23
CA ASP A 115 9.98 13.10 4.28
C ASP A 115 11.02 12.21 4.94
N ASP A 116 11.26 11.01 4.36
CA ASP A 116 12.30 10.06 4.80
C ASP A 116 12.27 9.79 6.31
N LEU A 117 11.07 9.62 6.88
CA LEU A 117 10.92 9.32 8.31
C LEU A 117 11.62 8.01 8.68
N PHE A 118 11.45 6.96 7.85
CA PHE A 118 12.14 5.69 8.00
C PHE A 118 12.84 5.28 6.70
N ASP A 119 14.14 4.99 6.81
CA ASP A 119 14.97 4.42 5.74
C ASP A 119 15.53 3.06 6.16
N PHE A 120 14.95 1.97 5.63
CA PHE A 120 15.35 0.59 5.93
C PHE A 120 16.30 0.08 4.85
N GLN A 121 17.59 0.33 5.05
CA GLN A 121 18.65 0.05 4.07
C GLN A 121 19.03 -1.42 4.02
N ALA A 122 19.21 -2.07 5.18
CA ALA A 122 19.60 -3.47 5.30
C ALA A 122 19.08 -4.08 6.60
N ALA A 123 18.45 -5.25 6.51
CA ALA A 123 18.08 -6.15 7.61
C ALA A 123 17.66 -7.50 7.01
N ASN A 124 17.50 -8.54 7.83
CA ASN A 124 16.74 -9.72 7.40
C ASN A 124 15.25 -9.39 7.27
N LYS A 125 14.75 -8.62 8.22
CA LYS A 125 13.36 -8.19 8.28
C LYS A 125 13.19 -7.01 9.23
N ILE A 126 12.27 -6.11 8.90
CA ILE A 126 11.76 -5.08 9.80
C ILE A 126 10.36 -5.49 10.27
N ILE A 127 10.13 -5.39 11.58
CA ILE A 127 8.81 -5.57 12.18
C ILE A 127 8.40 -4.22 12.78
N ILE A 128 7.35 -3.62 12.23
CA ILE A 128 6.71 -2.44 12.80
C ILE A 128 5.51 -2.93 13.62
N GLU A 129 5.62 -2.87 14.94
CA GLU A 129 4.53 -3.19 15.84
C GLU A 129 3.78 -1.93 16.23
N LEU A 130 2.47 -1.93 16.09
CA LEU A 130 1.61 -0.82 16.47
C LEU A 130 0.96 -1.08 17.81
N THR A 131 1.16 -0.17 18.75
CA THR A 131 0.53 -0.16 20.07
C THR A 131 -0.21 1.16 20.26
N ASN A 132 -1.46 1.12 20.71
CA ASN A 132 -2.32 2.29 20.86
C ASN A 132 -2.51 3.09 19.55
N GLU A 133 -2.65 4.40 19.61
CA GLU A 133 -2.85 5.27 18.46
C GLU A 133 -1.54 5.98 18.08
N ASN A 134 -1.13 5.83 16.82
CA ASN A 134 0.05 6.46 16.26
C ASN A 134 -0.36 7.35 15.08
N LYS A 135 0.36 8.47 14.87
CA LYS A 135 0.00 9.47 13.86
C LYS A 135 1.21 9.94 13.08
N ILE A 136 1.05 10.01 11.76
CA ILE A 136 1.96 10.68 10.85
C ILE A 136 1.09 11.70 10.11
N GLU A 137 1.13 12.95 10.55
CA GLU A 137 0.24 13.99 10.04
C GLU A 137 1.03 15.21 9.61
N PHE A 138 1.03 15.47 8.31
CA PHE A 138 1.51 16.71 7.74
C PHE A 138 0.36 17.69 7.63
N ILE A 139 0.49 18.83 8.29
CA ILE A 139 -0.45 19.95 8.15
C ILE A 139 0.20 20.92 7.14
N PRO A 140 -0.25 20.93 5.87
CA PRO A 140 0.31 21.82 4.88
C PRO A 140 0.03 23.28 5.24
N SER A 141 1.00 24.14 5.05
CA SER A 141 0.75 25.56 4.88
C SER A 141 -0.03 25.79 3.58
N SER A 142 -0.68 26.94 3.43
CA SER A 142 -1.51 27.26 2.26
C SER A 142 -0.82 27.06 0.91
N ASP A 143 0.50 27.04 0.88
CA ASP A 143 1.34 26.95 -0.32
C ASP A 143 1.84 25.50 -0.60
N ASP A 144 1.59 24.54 0.31
CA ASP A 144 2.08 23.16 0.25
C ASP A 144 0.95 22.15 -0.08
N LEU A 145 0.05 22.48 -0.97
CA LEU A 145 -1.09 21.62 -1.34
C LEU A 145 -0.72 20.58 -2.39
N GLU A 146 0.44 20.69 -3.03
CA GLU A 146 0.85 19.83 -4.12
C GLU A 146 1.30 18.45 -3.59
N TYR A 147 0.90 17.37 -4.31
CA TYR A 147 1.37 16.03 -4.01
C TYR A 147 2.82 15.85 -4.42
N LYS A 148 3.62 15.24 -3.53
CA LYS A 148 5.05 15.02 -3.69
C LYS A 148 5.36 13.54 -3.95
N ASN A 149 6.47 13.27 -4.62
CA ASN A 149 6.96 11.92 -4.89
C ASN A 149 8.01 11.43 -3.86
N THR A 150 8.16 12.13 -2.75
CA THR A 150 8.96 11.67 -1.61
C THR A 150 8.20 10.64 -0.80
N ASN A 151 8.90 9.77 -0.08
CA ASN A 151 8.29 8.69 0.67
C ASN A 151 8.46 8.93 2.18
N ILE A 152 7.47 8.56 2.97
CA ILE A 152 7.60 8.55 4.44
C ILE A 152 8.47 7.38 4.87
N ILE A 153 8.24 6.20 4.28
CA ILE A 153 9.00 4.98 4.56
C ILE A 153 9.62 4.47 3.27
N ASN A 154 10.95 4.42 3.25
CA ASN A 154 11.73 3.77 2.20
C ASN A 154 12.24 2.43 2.70
N SER A 155 12.16 1.36 1.88
CA SER A 155 12.68 0.07 2.28
C SER A 155 13.33 -0.71 1.14
N LYS A 156 14.46 -1.35 1.46
CA LYS A 156 15.11 -2.38 0.63
C LYS A 156 14.89 -3.78 1.20
N VAL A 157 14.17 -3.89 2.32
CA VAL A 157 14.00 -5.13 3.07
C VAL A 157 12.53 -5.40 3.37
N ASP A 158 12.19 -6.65 3.68
CA ASP A 158 10.84 -7.05 4.02
C ASP A 158 10.32 -6.31 5.25
N ILE A 159 9.08 -5.83 5.18
CA ILE A 159 8.39 -5.13 6.27
C ILE A 159 7.16 -5.94 6.68
N ASP A 160 7.08 -6.27 7.97
CA ASP A 160 5.84 -6.74 8.59
C ASP A 160 5.27 -5.63 9.47
N ILE A 161 4.04 -5.20 9.21
CA ILE A 161 3.29 -4.26 10.05
C ILE A 161 2.27 -5.06 10.84
N MET A 162 2.35 -5.02 12.16
CA MET A 162 1.51 -5.85 13.02
C MET A 162 1.14 -5.16 14.34
N GLY A 163 0.32 -5.83 15.14
CA GLY A 163 -0.11 -5.34 16.45
C GLY A 163 -1.54 -4.79 16.40
N LYS A 164 -2.12 -4.56 17.57
CA LYS A 164 -3.53 -4.15 17.71
C LYS A 164 -3.72 -2.62 17.75
N GLY A 165 -2.66 -1.87 17.54
CA GLY A 165 -2.71 -0.42 17.49
C GLY A 165 -3.18 0.12 16.14
N THR A 166 -3.32 1.43 16.10
CA THR A 166 -3.72 2.19 14.92
C THR A 166 -2.57 3.06 14.44
N LEU A 167 -2.36 3.12 13.12
CA LEU A 167 -1.52 4.12 12.48
C LEU A 167 -2.39 4.99 11.57
N LYS A 168 -2.54 6.26 11.92
CA LYS A 168 -3.19 7.27 11.10
C LYS A 168 -2.16 8.01 10.27
N VAL A 169 -2.43 8.17 8.97
CA VAL A 169 -1.55 8.89 8.04
C VAL A 169 -2.34 9.93 7.28
N ASN A 170 -1.81 11.15 7.27
CA ASN A 170 -2.33 12.27 6.49
C ASN A 170 -1.14 13.06 5.91
N THR A 171 -0.94 12.97 4.60
CA THR A 171 0.21 13.55 3.93
C THR A 171 -0.04 13.85 2.45
N ASN A 172 0.80 14.69 1.85
CA ASN A 172 0.87 14.86 0.40
C ASN A 172 1.96 13.97 -0.25
N ASN A 173 2.73 13.22 0.54
CA ASN A 173 3.82 12.37 0.08
C ASN A 173 3.32 10.94 -0.17
N ASN A 174 4.17 10.07 -0.72
CA ASN A 174 3.91 8.64 -0.72
C ASN A 174 4.10 8.09 0.71
N PHE A 175 3.31 7.07 1.06
CA PHE A 175 3.42 6.52 2.41
C PHE A 175 4.57 5.50 2.50
N ILE A 176 4.44 4.33 1.89
CA ILE A 176 5.48 3.28 1.92
C ILE A 176 5.93 2.94 0.51
N SER A 177 7.24 3.02 0.26
CA SER A 177 7.87 2.51 -0.95
C SER A 177 8.91 1.46 -0.58
N SER A 178 8.70 0.20 -1.02
CA SER A 178 9.59 -0.91 -0.73
C SER A 178 9.99 -1.66 -2.00
N ASN A 179 11.27 -2.01 -2.12
CA ASN A 179 11.76 -2.93 -3.14
C ASN A 179 11.59 -4.42 -2.73
N ALA A 180 11.08 -4.66 -1.51
CA ALA A 180 10.86 -5.98 -0.93
C ALA A 180 9.38 -6.19 -0.56
N ASN A 181 9.07 -7.22 0.22
CA ASN A 181 7.69 -7.57 0.53
C ASN A 181 7.14 -6.70 1.67
N ILE A 182 5.83 -6.46 1.65
CA ILE A 182 5.07 -5.80 2.71
C ILE A 182 3.98 -6.75 3.19
N SER A 183 3.93 -7.01 4.48
CA SER A 183 2.88 -7.82 5.12
C SER A 183 2.18 -7.02 6.21
N ILE A 184 0.84 -7.12 6.27
CA ILE A 184 0.02 -6.43 7.26
C ILE A 184 -0.81 -7.46 8.00
N LYS A 185 -0.77 -7.41 9.35
CA LYS A 185 -1.49 -8.35 10.20
C LYS A 185 -1.99 -7.71 11.49
N ASP A 186 -3.27 -7.90 11.80
CA ASP A 186 -3.94 -7.53 13.06
C ASP A 186 -3.90 -6.03 13.41
N SER A 187 -3.49 -5.16 12.48
CA SER A 187 -3.33 -3.72 12.70
C SER A 187 -4.47 -2.93 12.07
N THR A 188 -4.65 -1.71 12.55
CA THR A 188 -5.47 -0.70 11.89
C THR A 188 -4.56 0.31 11.18
N ILE A 189 -4.58 0.30 9.86
CA ILE A 189 -3.88 1.29 9.01
C ILE A 189 -4.95 2.22 8.42
N ASN A 190 -4.89 3.48 8.78
CA ASN A 190 -5.86 4.50 8.36
C ASN A 190 -5.15 5.65 7.64
N VAL A 191 -5.01 5.52 6.33
CA VAL A 191 -4.44 6.57 5.45
C VAL A 191 -5.57 7.40 4.88
N ILE A 192 -5.80 8.56 5.45
CA ILE A 192 -6.90 9.47 5.04
C ILE A 192 -6.52 10.34 3.85
N LYS A 193 -5.23 10.52 3.59
CA LYS A 193 -4.68 11.24 2.44
C LYS A 193 -3.23 10.84 2.21
N THR A 194 -2.87 10.59 0.95
CA THR A 194 -1.49 10.36 0.49
C THR A 194 -1.43 10.51 -1.04
N ASN A 195 -0.24 10.61 -1.62
CA ASN A 195 -0.10 10.51 -3.07
C ASN A 195 -0.26 9.05 -3.52
N ASN A 196 0.66 8.15 -3.14
CA ASN A 196 0.52 6.71 -3.26
C ASN A 196 0.64 6.08 -1.86
N ALA A 197 -0.19 5.06 -1.53
CA ALA A 197 -0.12 4.53 -0.18
C ALA A 197 0.94 3.43 -0.05
N PHE A 198 0.79 2.29 -0.70
CA PHE A 198 1.76 1.20 -0.64
C PHE A 198 2.33 0.86 -2.01
N LYS A 199 3.66 0.80 -2.08
CA LYS A 199 4.40 0.22 -3.20
C LYS A 199 5.34 -0.85 -2.67
N GLY A 200 5.28 -2.08 -3.22
CA GLY A 200 6.08 -3.21 -2.77
C GLY A 200 6.34 -4.25 -3.85
N LYS A 201 7.25 -5.21 -3.56
CA LYS A 201 7.49 -6.36 -4.44
C LYS A 201 6.29 -7.30 -4.43
N ASN A 202 5.95 -7.83 -3.26
CA ASN A 202 4.69 -8.52 -3.01
C ASN A 202 4.04 -7.87 -1.80
N ILE A 203 2.71 -7.79 -1.79
CA ILE A 203 1.97 -7.19 -0.68
C ILE A 203 0.92 -8.19 -0.22
N GLU A 204 0.86 -8.42 1.09
CA GLU A 204 -0.12 -9.32 1.71
C GLU A 204 -0.82 -8.61 2.88
N ILE A 205 -2.15 -8.66 2.87
CA ILE A 205 -3.00 -8.26 3.99
C ILE A 205 -3.60 -9.53 4.55
N SER A 206 -3.09 -9.97 5.71
CA SER A 206 -3.51 -11.20 6.34
C SER A 206 -4.72 -11.01 7.26
N SER A 207 -4.84 -9.85 7.89
CA SER A 207 -5.95 -9.49 8.79
C SER A 207 -5.86 -8.00 9.21
N GLY A 208 -6.85 -7.52 9.97
CA GLY A 208 -6.91 -6.15 10.47
C GLY A 208 -7.80 -5.25 9.62
N LEU A 209 -7.68 -3.95 9.81
CA LEU A 209 -8.38 -2.92 9.05
C LEU A 209 -7.38 -2.09 8.25
N VAL A 210 -7.49 -2.09 6.93
CA VAL A 210 -6.66 -1.30 6.04
C VAL A 210 -7.54 -0.35 5.24
N TYR A 211 -7.53 0.92 5.59
CA TYR A 211 -8.16 2.00 4.85
C TYR A 211 -7.11 2.87 4.19
N LEU A 212 -7.12 2.93 2.87
CA LEU A 212 -6.16 3.73 2.09
C LEU A 212 -6.92 4.64 1.14
N LYS A 213 -6.84 5.95 1.37
CA LYS A 213 -7.28 6.96 0.42
C LYS A 213 -6.08 7.66 -0.19
N SER A 214 -5.93 7.56 -1.50
CA SER A 214 -4.80 8.09 -2.26
C SER A 214 -5.24 9.01 -3.39
N ASN A 215 -4.38 9.96 -3.74
CA ASN A 215 -4.54 10.75 -4.95
C ASN A 215 -4.30 9.91 -6.21
N SER A 216 -3.29 9.06 -6.18
CA SER A 216 -2.92 8.14 -7.26
C SER A 216 -3.26 6.69 -6.84
N ILE A 217 -2.37 5.71 -7.00
CA ILE A 217 -2.62 4.30 -6.71
C ILE A 217 -2.57 4.06 -5.20
N ALA A 218 -3.59 3.38 -4.64
CA ALA A 218 -3.57 3.03 -3.24
C ALA A 218 -2.59 1.87 -2.96
N ILE A 219 -2.59 0.83 -3.79
CA ILE A 219 -1.63 -0.29 -3.70
C ILE A 219 -1.01 -0.59 -5.06
N GLU A 220 0.32 -0.51 -5.15
CA GLU A 220 1.11 -0.96 -6.29
C GLU A 220 2.00 -2.14 -5.86
N SER A 221 1.70 -3.34 -6.37
CA SER A 221 2.54 -4.53 -6.19
C SER A 221 3.28 -4.87 -7.48
N ASN A 222 4.61 -4.87 -7.43
CA ASN A 222 5.44 -5.29 -8.57
C ASN A 222 5.36 -6.80 -8.86
N GLY A 223 4.83 -7.57 -7.92
CA GLY A 223 4.55 -9.00 -8.01
C GLY A 223 3.13 -9.31 -7.58
N ASN A 224 2.98 -10.15 -6.57
CA ASN A 224 1.69 -10.65 -6.13
C ASN A 224 1.03 -9.75 -5.07
N PHE A 225 -0.30 -9.73 -5.08
CA PHE A 225 -1.11 -9.10 -4.05
C PHE A 225 -2.12 -10.10 -3.49
N TYR A 226 -2.18 -10.22 -2.16
CA TYR A 226 -3.06 -11.15 -1.47
C TYR A 226 -3.84 -10.45 -0.36
N ILE A 227 -5.15 -10.71 -0.29
CA ILE A 227 -5.98 -10.42 0.88
C ILE A 227 -6.49 -11.75 1.41
N GLN A 228 -6.11 -12.10 2.65
CA GLN A 228 -6.49 -13.35 3.29
C GLN A 228 -7.71 -13.19 4.19
N ASP A 229 -7.79 -12.08 4.92
CA ASP A 229 -8.87 -11.76 5.85
C ASP A 229 -8.86 -10.27 6.24
N GLY A 230 -9.77 -9.87 7.13
CA GLY A 230 -9.89 -8.50 7.63
C GLY A 230 -10.76 -7.60 6.77
N LYS A 231 -10.61 -6.31 6.92
CA LYS A 231 -11.36 -5.31 6.16
C LYS A 231 -10.39 -4.41 5.39
N THR A 232 -10.51 -4.40 4.07
CA THR A 232 -9.64 -3.60 3.18
C THR A 232 -10.46 -2.65 2.33
N ILE A 233 -10.23 -1.37 2.48
CA ILE A 233 -10.91 -0.30 1.75
C ILE A 233 -9.85 0.52 1.02
N LEU A 234 -9.88 0.50 -0.31
CA LEU A 234 -8.97 1.23 -1.16
C LEU A 234 -9.74 2.25 -2.00
N ILE A 235 -9.41 3.51 -1.85
CA ILE A 235 -10.03 4.62 -2.59
C ILE A 235 -8.92 5.38 -3.31
N SER A 236 -9.04 5.49 -4.63
CA SER A 236 -8.14 6.29 -5.47
C SER A 236 -8.89 7.41 -6.14
N GLU A 237 -8.34 8.63 -6.08
CA GLU A 237 -8.99 9.82 -6.65
C GLU A 237 -8.79 9.92 -8.16
N ASN A 238 -7.65 9.48 -8.71
CA ASN A 238 -7.30 9.71 -10.12
C ASN A 238 -6.87 8.46 -10.90
N GLU A 239 -6.45 7.39 -10.21
CA GLU A 239 -5.94 6.17 -10.83
C GLU A 239 -6.75 4.94 -10.35
N GLU A 240 -6.37 3.73 -10.79
CA GLU A 240 -6.89 2.50 -10.22
C GLU A 240 -6.52 2.37 -8.73
N SER A 241 -7.40 1.79 -7.91
CA SER A 241 -7.10 1.60 -6.48
C SER A 241 -5.98 0.58 -6.25
N LEU A 242 -5.89 -0.42 -7.13
CA LEU A 242 -4.92 -1.50 -7.07
C LEU A 242 -4.27 -1.73 -8.43
N LYS A 243 -2.94 -1.90 -8.40
CA LYS A 243 -2.15 -2.41 -9.51
C LYS A 243 -1.24 -3.53 -9.01
N ALA A 244 -1.45 -4.76 -9.48
CA ALA A 244 -0.59 -5.90 -9.21
C ALA A 244 -0.09 -6.49 -10.52
N ASN A 245 1.24 -6.60 -10.66
CA ASN A 245 1.85 -7.14 -11.90
C ASN A 245 1.85 -8.67 -11.93
N GLY A 246 1.63 -9.33 -10.79
CA GLY A 246 1.54 -10.77 -10.64
C GLY A 246 0.13 -11.24 -10.31
N ILE A 247 0.04 -12.20 -9.39
CA ILE A 247 -1.21 -12.81 -8.97
C ILE A 247 -1.93 -11.88 -7.99
N PHE A 248 -3.22 -11.62 -8.24
CA PHE A 248 -4.10 -10.92 -7.32
C PHE A 248 -5.16 -11.88 -6.78
N LEU A 249 -5.17 -12.18 -5.48
CA LEU A 249 -6.11 -13.09 -4.83
C LEU A 249 -6.88 -12.43 -3.69
N LEU A 250 -8.18 -12.70 -3.66
CA LEU A 250 -9.10 -12.39 -2.57
C LEU A 250 -9.56 -13.71 -1.95
N ASN A 251 -9.01 -14.06 -0.80
CA ASN A 251 -9.26 -15.34 -0.13
C ASN A 251 -10.18 -15.23 1.08
N GLY A 252 -10.41 -14.02 1.58
CA GLY A 252 -11.25 -13.78 2.75
C GLY A 252 -11.48 -12.30 3.00
N GLY A 253 -12.13 -12.00 4.12
CA GLY A 253 -12.40 -10.66 4.58
C GLY A 253 -13.49 -9.91 3.80
N GLU A 254 -13.58 -8.63 4.08
CA GLU A 254 -14.41 -7.67 3.36
C GLU A 254 -13.53 -6.69 2.61
N VAL A 255 -13.75 -6.54 1.31
CA VAL A 255 -12.92 -5.75 0.41
C VAL A 255 -13.78 -4.79 -0.38
N PHE A 256 -13.41 -3.52 -0.35
CA PHE A 256 -14.07 -2.47 -1.12
C PHE A 256 -13.03 -1.58 -1.80
N PHE A 257 -13.11 -1.47 -3.13
CA PHE A 257 -12.26 -0.58 -3.92
C PHE A 257 -13.13 0.40 -4.69
N ALA A 258 -12.72 1.68 -4.72
CA ALA A 258 -13.37 2.73 -5.47
C ALA A 258 -12.35 3.59 -6.23
N SER A 259 -12.61 3.88 -7.51
CA SER A 259 -11.75 4.72 -8.33
C SER A 259 -12.46 5.29 -9.54
N LEU A 260 -11.80 6.23 -10.22
CA LEU A 260 -12.22 6.75 -11.53
C LEU A 260 -11.72 5.88 -12.69
N LYS A 261 -10.72 5.01 -12.48
CA LYS A 261 -10.22 4.06 -13.48
C LYS A 261 -10.65 2.64 -13.20
N GLU A 262 -10.67 1.82 -14.24
CA GLU A 262 -11.09 0.43 -14.16
C GLU A 262 -10.28 -0.34 -13.10
N GLN A 263 -10.98 -1.14 -12.30
CA GLN A 263 -10.37 -1.96 -11.26
C GLN A 263 -9.74 -3.22 -11.88
N GLN A 264 -8.55 -3.56 -11.41
CA GLN A 264 -7.96 -4.85 -11.73
C GLN A 264 -8.83 -5.98 -11.15
N LYS A 265 -9.10 -7.00 -11.97
CA LYS A 265 -9.86 -8.18 -11.55
C LYS A 265 -8.98 -9.15 -10.79
N PRO A 266 -9.43 -9.74 -9.67
CA PRO A 266 -8.70 -10.81 -9.02
C PRO A 266 -8.65 -12.08 -9.89
N ASN A 267 -7.67 -12.93 -9.63
CA ASN A 267 -7.51 -14.18 -10.35
C ASN A 267 -8.64 -15.17 -10.04
N ALA A 268 -8.96 -16.02 -10.99
CA ALA A 268 -10.09 -16.97 -10.91
C ALA A 268 -9.99 -17.98 -9.76
N ASN A 269 -8.82 -18.18 -9.16
CA ASN A 269 -8.63 -19.04 -8.00
C ASN A 269 -8.83 -18.31 -6.65
N SER A 270 -9.29 -17.06 -6.67
CA SER A 270 -9.78 -16.39 -5.46
C SER A 270 -10.95 -17.14 -4.85
N THR A 271 -11.01 -17.22 -3.53
CA THR A 271 -12.07 -17.96 -2.81
C THR A 271 -13.24 -17.08 -2.37
N SER A 272 -13.03 -15.76 -2.28
CA SER A 272 -14.10 -14.81 -1.96
C SER A 272 -14.91 -14.46 -3.18
N LYS A 273 -16.21 -14.28 -2.98
CA LYS A 273 -17.10 -13.79 -4.04
C LYS A 273 -16.83 -12.31 -4.27
N THR A 274 -16.74 -11.96 -5.54
CA THR A 274 -16.39 -10.59 -5.95
C THR A 274 -17.34 -10.11 -7.03
N THR A 275 -17.70 -8.84 -6.98
CA THR A 275 -18.41 -8.15 -8.04
C THR A 275 -17.73 -6.83 -8.38
N ILE A 276 -17.84 -6.41 -9.62
CA ILE A 276 -17.36 -5.12 -10.12
C ILE A 276 -18.53 -4.36 -10.72
N PHE A 277 -18.71 -3.14 -10.24
CA PHE A 277 -19.69 -2.21 -10.78
C PHE A 277 -18.96 -1.17 -11.62
N ASN A 278 -19.28 -1.12 -12.91
CA ASN A 278 -18.75 -0.14 -13.85
C ASN A 278 -19.84 0.83 -14.27
N PHE A 279 -19.65 2.10 -13.95
CA PHE A 279 -20.60 3.16 -14.30
C PHE A 279 -20.15 3.84 -15.60
N SER A 280 -21.11 4.28 -16.43
CA SER A 280 -20.80 4.91 -17.71
C SER A 280 -20.08 6.25 -17.54
N GLU A 281 -20.23 6.89 -16.39
CA GLU A 281 -19.58 8.16 -16.06
C GLU A 281 -19.20 8.22 -14.57
N SER A 282 -18.37 9.19 -14.21
CA SER A 282 -18.00 9.43 -12.81
C SER A 282 -19.22 9.83 -12.00
N ASN A 283 -19.33 9.28 -10.80
CA ASN A 283 -20.44 9.48 -9.89
C ASN A 283 -19.94 9.88 -8.49
N ASN A 284 -20.74 10.66 -7.78
CA ASN A 284 -20.50 11.06 -6.39
C ASN A 284 -21.73 10.82 -5.49
N LYS A 285 -22.69 10.06 -5.97
CA LYS A 285 -23.88 9.68 -5.18
C LYS A 285 -23.51 8.63 -4.14
N ILE A 286 -24.24 8.59 -3.05
CA ILE A 286 -24.17 7.48 -2.11
C ILE A 286 -24.53 6.20 -2.84
N LEU A 287 -23.73 5.15 -2.68
CA LEU A 287 -23.95 3.83 -3.25
C LEU A 287 -24.28 2.86 -2.13
N THR A 288 -25.41 2.19 -2.24
CA THR A 288 -25.87 1.20 -1.25
C THR A 288 -26.13 -0.14 -1.93
N LEU A 289 -25.45 -1.18 -1.45
CA LEU A 289 -25.79 -2.56 -1.78
C LEU A 289 -26.67 -3.15 -0.69
N GLN A 290 -27.80 -3.72 -1.06
CA GLN A 290 -28.76 -4.32 -0.15
C GLN A 290 -29.18 -5.70 -0.64
N ASP A 291 -29.37 -6.64 0.26
CA ASP A 291 -30.12 -7.87 0.01
C ASP A 291 -31.59 -7.68 0.44
N THR A 292 -32.41 -8.72 0.33
CA THR A 292 -33.82 -8.66 0.68
C THR A 292 -34.09 -8.35 2.16
N GLU A 293 -33.10 -8.49 3.02
CA GLU A 293 -33.26 -8.39 4.47
C GLU A 293 -32.48 -7.24 5.08
N LYS A 294 -31.33 -6.89 4.52
CA LYS A 294 -30.41 -5.92 5.15
C LYS A 294 -29.49 -5.23 4.13
N ILE A 295 -28.96 -4.10 4.58
CA ILE A 295 -27.87 -3.41 3.89
C ILE A 295 -26.60 -4.27 3.99
N VAL A 296 -25.92 -4.44 2.87
CA VAL A 296 -24.64 -5.14 2.75
C VAL A 296 -23.50 -4.14 2.94
N PHE A 297 -23.54 -3.04 2.21
CA PHE A 297 -22.63 -1.91 2.43
C PHE A 297 -23.26 -0.58 1.99
N ILE A 298 -22.71 0.50 2.49
CA ILE A 298 -22.94 1.88 2.02
C ILE A 298 -21.59 2.51 1.74
N TYR A 299 -21.43 3.15 0.58
CA TYR A 299 -20.33 4.03 0.25
C TYR A 299 -20.85 5.46 0.13
N ASP A 300 -20.25 6.43 0.83
CA ASP A 300 -20.79 7.79 0.93
C ASP A 300 -20.61 8.65 -0.34
N GLY A 301 -19.75 8.20 -1.27
CA GLY A 301 -19.51 8.90 -2.52
C GLY A 301 -18.77 10.24 -2.39
N ILE A 302 -18.23 10.57 -1.21
CA ILE A 302 -17.48 11.84 -1.01
C ILE A 302 -16.28 11.90 -1.98
N THR A 303 -15.60 10.79 -2.20
CA THR A 303 -14.64 10.67 -3.30
C THR A 303 -15.36 10.15 -4.53
N PRO A 304 -15.33 10.88 -5.66
CA PRO A 304 -15.98 10.43 -6.89
C PRO A 304 -15.48 9.07 -7.36
N TYR A 305 -16.36 8.27 -7.93
CA TYR A 305 -16.06 6.94 -8.41
C TYR A 305 -16.72 6.68 -9.78
N GLN A 306 -16.12 5.80 -10.55
CA GLN A 306 -16.68 5.23 -11.78
C GLN A 306 -16.62 3.71 -11.76
N HIS A 307 -15.68 3.15 -11.00
CA HIS A 307 -15.47 1.71 -10.90
C HIS A 307 -15.39 1.32 -9.42
N ILE A 308 -16.20 0.32 -9.05
CA ILE A 308 -16.25 -0.25 -7.70
C ILE A 308 -15.96 -1.74 -7.81
N LEU A 309 -15.05 -2.24 -6.97
CA LEU A 309 -14.91 -3.66 -6.70
C LEU A 309 -15.36 -3.93 -5.27
N TYR A 310 -16.26 -4.88 -5.11
CA TYR A 310 -16.67 -5.37 -3.79
C TYR A 310 -16.49 -6.87 -3.70
N SER A 311 -15.90 -7.34 -2.61
CA SER A 311 -15.69 -8.75 -2.34
C SER A 311 -15.93 -9.06 -0.86
N ASN A 312 -16.64 -10.16 -0.60
CA ASN A 312 -16.89 -10.63 0.75
C ASN A 312 -17.16 -12.14 0.73
N SER A 313 -16.46 -12.90 1.56
CA SER A 313 -16.65 -14.35 1.68
C SER A 313 -18.03 -14.75 2.22
N ALA A 314 -18.71 -13.85 2.95
CA ALA A 314 -20.04 -14.08 3.48
C ALA A 314 -21.18 -13.87 2.47
N LEU A 315 -20.90 -13.33 1.28
CA LEU A 315 -21.90 -13.16 0.24
C LEU A 315 -22.52 -14.49 -0.17
N LYS A 316 -23.84 -14.53 -0.19
CA LYS A 316 -24.62 -15.71 -0.58
C LYS A 316 -25.06 -15.54 -2.02
N ASN A 317 -25.47 -16.65 -2.63
CA ASN A 317 -26.12 -16.62 -3.93
C ASN A 317 -27.61 -16.32 -3.76
N LYS A 318 -27.95 -15.04 -3.74
CA LYS A 318 -29.30 -14.50 -3.64
C LYS A 318 -29.38 -13.17 -4.39
N ASP A 319 -30.58 -12.63 -4.53
CA ASP A 319 -30.79 -11.35 -5.17
C ASP A 319 -30.24 -10.22 -4.30
N TYR A 320 -29.58 -9.28 -4.94
CA TYR A 320 -29.10 -8.04 -4.38
C TYR A 320 -29.62 -6.87 -5.21
N VAL A 321 -29.78 -5.73 -4.55
CA VAL A 321 -30.20 -4.48 -5.19
C VAL A 321 -29.13 -3.43 -4.92
N LEU A 322 -28.73 -2.74 -5.97
CA LEU A 322 -27.81 -1.61 -5.90
C LEU A 322 -28.61 -0.32 -6.03
N TYR A 323 -28.43 0.56 -5.07
CA TYR A 323 -29.08 1.87 -5.04
C TYR A 323 -28.05 2.98 -5.16
N GLY A 324 -28.40 4.07 -5.86
CA GLY A 324 -27.61 5.30 -5.93
C GLY A 324 -28.42 6.49 -5.49
N GLY A 325 -27.85 7.33 -4.63
CA GLY A 325 -28.50 8.51 -4.08
C GLY A 325 -28.83 8.42 -2.60
N GLY A 326 -29.51 9.44 -2.08
CA GLY A 326 -29.80 9.58 -0.66
C GLY A 326 -28.82 10.50 0.07
N ARG A 327 -28.85 10.46 1.38
CA ARG A 327 -27.94 11.21 2.24
C ARG A 327 -27.59 10.41 3.48
N THR A 328 -26.38 10.63 3.99
CA THR A 328 -25.99 10.18 5.32
C THR A 328 -26.10 11.33 6.29
N VAL A 329 -26.53 11.05 7.53
CA VAL A 329 -26.51 11.99 8.65
C VAL A 329 -25.51 11.46 9.65
N GLY A 330 -24.48 12.25 9.96
CA GLY A 330 -23.38 11.87 10.84
C GLY A 330 -22.02 11.95 10.16
N GLN A 331 -20.96 11.74 10.95
CA GLN A 331 -19.59 11.70 10.41
C GLN A 331 -19.20 10.28 10.06
N THR A 332 -18.74 10.14 8.83
CA THR A 332 -18.27 8.87 8.30
C THR A 332 -16.79 8.70 8.60
N LYS A 333 -16.40 7.54 9.14
CA LYS A 333 -14.99 7.31 9.52
C LYS A 333 -14.13 6.89 8.33
N TYR A 334 -14.70 6.08 7.42
CA TYR A 334 -13.94 5.46 6.33
C TYR A 334 -14.64 5.57 4.97
N SER A 335 -15.60 6.44 4.81
CA SER A 335 -16.40 6.56 3.57
C SER A 335 -17.16 5.29 3.15
N PHE A 336 -16.98 4.18 3.87
CA PHE A 336 -17.56 2.87 3.60
C PHE A 336 -18.09 2.25 4.90
N TYR A 337 -19.28 1.66 4.83
CA TYR A 337 -19.98 1.07 5.96
C TYR A 337 -20.51 -0.30 5.62
N ASP A 338 -20.41 -1.21 6.56
CA ASP A 338 -21.13 -2.46 6.59
C ASP A 338 -22.03 -2.53 7.85
N PRO A 339 -22.90 -3.53 7.98
CA PRO A 339 -23.77 -3.68 9.14
C PRO A 339 -23.05 -3.83 10.48
N THR A 340 -21.74 -4.13 10.49
CA THR A 340 -20.94 -4.26 11.72
C THR A 340 -20.35 -2.94 12.17
N ASP A 341 -20.30 -1.95 11.26
CA ASP A 341 -19.84 -0.58 11.53
C ASP A 341 -21.00 0.33 12.02
N TYR A 342 -22.08 -0.26 12.54
CA TYR A 342 -23.24 0.50 12.99
C TYR A 342 -22.86 1.49 14.08
N PHE A 343 -22.87 2.76 13.74
CA PHE A 343 -22.79 3.86 14.68
C PHE A 343 -24.21 4.32 14.98
N GLU A 344 -24.58 4.36 16.26
CA GLU A 344 -25.93 4.74 16.70
C GLU A 344 -26.41 6.11 16.18
N ASP A 345 -25.47 6.95 15.70
CA ASP A 345 -25.71 8.31 15.24
C ASP A 345 -25.83 8.46 13.72
N ILE A 346 -25.67 7.41 12.92
CA ILE A 346 -25.80 7.51 11.46
C ILE A 346 -27.22 7.12 11.05
N GLN A 347 -28.01 8.12 10.72
CA GLN A 347 -29.30 7.92 10.07
C GLN A 347 -29.11 8.01 8.56
N TYR A 348 -29.42 6.91 7.88
CA TYR A 348 -29.47 6.84 6.42
C TYR A 348 -30.89 7.07 5.96
N THR A 349 -31.12 8.11 5.16
CA THR A 349 -32.39 8.37 4.49
C THR A 349 -32.15 8.42 2.99
N CYS A 350 -32.85 7.54 2.25
CA CYS A 350 -32.85 7.59 0.79
C CYS A 350 -33.96 8.53 0.33
N GLU A 351 -33.60 9.53 -0.48
CA GLU A 351 -34.55 10.46 -1.08
C GLU A 351 -34.77 10.15 -2.58
N GLU A 352 -33.74 9.67 -3.25
CA GLU A 352 -33.79 9.27 -4.66
C GLU A 352 -33.20 7.86 -4.83
N TRP A 353 -33.96 6.96 -5.43
CA TRP A 353 -33.58 5.58 -5.61
C TRP A 353 -33.51 5.24 -7.10
N GLU A 354 -32.32 4.91 -7.55
CA GLU A 354 -32.11 4.14 -8.77
C GLU A 354 -31.72 2.73 -8.35
N ASN A 355 -32.44 1.73 -8.85
CA ASN A 355 -32.17 0.34 -8.47
C ASN A 355 -31.91 -0.53 -9.69
N ASP A 356 -31.00 -1.46 -9.51
CA ASP A 356 -30.78 -2.58 -10.40
C ASP A 356 -30.66 -3.86 -9.59
N ASN A 357 -31.37 -4.89 -10.03
CA ASN A 357 -31.29 -6.20 -9.44
C ASN A 357 -30.21 -7.03 -10.13
N PHE A 358 -29.42 -7.74 -9.34
CA PHE A 358 -28.43 -8.70 -9.84
C PHE A 358 -28.26 -9.85 -8.86
N GLN A 359 -27.67 -10.93 -9.32
CA GLN A 359 -27.34 -12.10 -8.51
C GLN A 359 -25.85 -12.38 -8.59
N PHE A 360 -25.27 -12.79 -7.47
CA PHE A 360 -23.94 -13.37 -7.48
C PHE A 360 -24.03 -14.83 -7.93
N ASP A 361 -23.30 -15.17 -9.01
CA ASP A 361 -23.33 -16.53 -9.55
C ASP A 361 -22.74 -17.55 -8.58
N LYS A 362 -23.42 -18.70 -8.49
CA LYS A 362 -23.02 -19.82 -7.63
C LYS A 362 -21.74 -20.53 -8.07
N GLN A 363 -21.53 -20.59 -9.38
CA GLN A 363 -20.60 -21.56 -9.95
C GLN A 363 -19.19 -21.07 -10.04
N LEU A 364 -19.01 -19.79 -9.85
CA LEU A 364 -17.76 -19.17 -10.18
C LEU A 364 -17.44 -18.21 -9.04
N ASN A 365 -16.23 -18.25 -8.56
CA ASN A 365 -15.58 -17.12 -7.94
C ASN A 365 -15.50 -15.99 -8.99
N VAL A 366 -16.65 -15.60 -9.56
CA VAL A 366 -16.75 -14.86 -10.79
C VAL A 366 -17.17 -13.44 -10.51
N PHE A 367 -16.58 -12.65 -11.28
CA PHE A 367 -16.84 -11.26 -11.49
C PHE A 367 -18.06 -11.08 -12.34
N ASP A 368 -19.10 -10.47 -11.81
CA ASP A 368 -20.15 -9.85 -12.59
C ASP A 368 -19.78 -8.38 -12.80
N ASP A 369 -19.39 -8.03 -14.02
CA ASP A 369 -19.25 -6.63 -14.42
C ASP A 369 -20.64 -6.08 -14.68
N ILE A 370 -21.09 -5.14 -13.84
CA ILE A 370 -22.35 -4.43 -14.03
C ILE A 370 -22.04 -3.03 -14.53
N VAL A 371 -22.53 -2.72 -15.73
CA VAL A 371 -22.40 -1.38 -16.28
C VAL A 371 -23.69 -0.62 -15.99
N LYS A 372 -23.58 0.48 -15.27
CA LYS A 372 -24.66 1.38 -14.94
C LYS A 372 -24.67 2.59 -15.85
N LYS A 373 -25.86 3.00 -16.27
CA LYS A 373 -26.11 4.29 -16.92
C LYS A 373 -26.85 5.15 -15.90
N TRP A 374 -26.16 6.09 -15.30
CA TRP A 374 -26.70 7.06 -14.37
C TRP A 374 -26.97 8.39 -15.06
#